data_ec0a68944f6d16c58a23f6bfd97166a6
#
_entry.id   ec0a68944f6d16c58a23f6bfd97166a6
#
_cell.length_a   1.000
_cell.length_b   1.000
_cell.length_c   1.000
_cell.angle_alpha   90.00
_cell.angle_beta   90.00
_cell.angle_gamma   90.00
#
_symmetry.space_group_name_H-M   'P 1'
#
loop_
_entity.id
_entity.type
_entity.pdbx_description
1 polymer ?
#
loop_
_entity_poly.entity_id
_entity_poly.type
_entity_poly.pdbx_seq_one_letter_code
_entity_poly.pdbx_strand_id
1 'polypeptide(L)'
;MLKTLIFEDSAFFRQLLKETLHSRFPSMDIAEAENGKDALQKVESFRPHLIFMDIKLPGENGLELTKKIKARYSDISIIILTSYDLPEYREAAREYQADHFLSKGASTKEDILTLVQSIITERDIDN
;
A
#
# COMPACT_ATOMS: atom_id res chain seq x y z
N MET A 1 0.61 16.81 5.25
CA MET A 1 1.69 15.95 4.69
C MET A 1 1.17 14.53 4.53
N LEU A 2 1.34 13.95 3.35
CA LEU A 2 0.92 12.58 3.08
C LEU A 2 1.89 11.58 3.71
N LYS A 3 1.36 10.62 4.45
CA LYS A 3 2.13 9.55 5.08
C LYS A 3 1.78 8.23 4.41
N THR A 4 2.78 7.53 3.92
CA THR A 4 2.62 6.26 3.21
C THR A 4 3.44 5.17 3.90
N LEU A 5 2.83 4.01 4.12
CA LEU A 5 3.50 2.84 4.67
C LEU A 5 3.55 1.75 3.60
N ILE A 6 4.73 1.18 3.38
CA ILE A 6 4.93 0.15 2.35
C ILE A 6 5.24 -1.18 3.02
N PHE A 7 4.39 -2.19 2.77
CA PHE A 7 4.64 -3.58 3.17
C PHE A 7 5.12 -4.35 1.95
N GLU A 8 6.43 -4.62 1.89
CA GLU A 8 7.07 -5.26 0.75
C GLU A 8 8.38 -5.91 1.20
N ASP A 9 8.56 -7.20 0.94
CA ASP A 9 9.76 -7.91 1.37
C ASP A 9 10.97 -7.74 0.43
N SER A 10 10.74 -7.37 -0.83
CA SER A 10 11.83 -7.11 -1.77
C SER A 10 12.44 -5.73 -1.52
N ALA A 11 13.67 -5.71 -1.04
CA ALA A 11 14.38 -4.43 -0.80
C ALA A 11 14.53 -3.62 -2.10
N PHE A 12 14.76 -4.31 -3.23
CA PHE A 12 14.87 -3.65 -4.52
C PHE A 12 13.57 -2.96 -4.91
N PHE A 13 12.45 -3.68 -4.80
CA PHE A 13 11.16 -3.11 -5.19
C PHE A 13 10.72 -2.00 -4.22
N ARG A 14 10.98 -2.16 -2.93
CA ARG A 14 10.69 -1.10 -1.94
C ARG A 14 11.41 0.19 -2.30
N GLN A 15 12.71 0.09 -2.62
CA GLN A 15 13.50 1.27 -2.99
C GLN A 15 12.99 1.91 -4.27
N LEU A 16 12.66 1.08 -5.27
CA LEU A 16 12.12 1.57 -6.54
C LEU A 16 10.81 2.32 -6.32
N LEU A 17 9.92 1.77 -5.50
CA LEU A 17 8.64 2.40 -5.20
C LEU A 17 8.82 3.72 -4.45
N LYS A 18 9.73 3.75 -3.47
CA LYS A 18 10.04 4.99 -2.74
C LYS A 18 10.54 6.08 -3.69
N GLU A 19 11.48 5.73 -4.57
CA GLU A 19 12.03 6.69 -5.54
C GLU A 19 10.93 7.20 -6.48
N THR A 20 10.09 6.30 -6.94
CA THR A 20 8.96 6.66 -7.80
C THR A 20 8.03 7.66 -7.10
N LEU A 21 7.64 7.35 -5.88
CA LEU A 21 6.75 8.23 -5.11
C LEU A 21 7.39 9.59 -4.83
N HIS A 22 8.65 9.59 -4.41
CA HIS A 22 9.35 10.85 -4.11
C HIS A 22 9.63 11.70 -5.36
N SER A 23 9.62 11.10 -6.55
CA SER A 23 9.80 11.87 -7.79
C SER A 23 8.65 12.85 -8.04
N ARG A 24 7.43 12.51 -7.60
CA ARG A 24 6.25 13.37 -7.75
C ARG A 24 5.84 14.03 -6.44
N PHE A 25 6.09 13.37 -5.32
CA PHE A 25 5.67 13.81 -3.98
C PHE A 25 6.88 13.87 -3.06
N PRO A 26 7.78 14.86 -3.26
CA PRO A 26 9.06 14.89 -2.52
C PRO A 26 8.89 15.07 -1.01
N SER A 27 7.79 15.63 -0.55
CA SER A 27 7.54 15.81 0.90
C SER A 27 6.78 14.65 1.54
N MET A 28 6.46 13.59 0.76
CA MET A 28 5.77 12.42 1.30
C MET A 28 6.64 11.73 2.35
N ASP A 29 6.04 11.45 3.51
CA ASP A 29 6.71 10.71 4.58
C ASP A 29 6.45 9.22 4.36
N ILE A 30 7.50 8.44 4.11
CA ILE A 30 7.39 7.03 3.76
C ILE A 30 8.04 6.17 4.84
N ALA A 31 7.27 5.24 5.40
CA ALA A 31 7.80 4.21 6.29
C ALA A 31 7.73 2.86 5.56
N GLU A 32 8.56 1.92 5.96
CA GLU A 32 8.69 0.63 5.29
C GLU A 32 8.59 -0.51 6.28
N ALA A 33 8.05 -1.63 5.81
CA ALA A 33 8.01 -2.89 6.54
C ALA A 33 8.31 -4.01 5.56
N GLU A 34 9.27 -4.87 5.89
CA GLU A 34 9.66 -5.98 5.01
C GLU A 34 8.85 -7.25 5.25
N ASN A 35 8.01 -7.26 6.28
CA ASN A 35 7.15 -8.39 6.59
C ASN A 35 5.90 -7.88 7.33
N GLY A 36 4.99 -8.81 7.67
CA GLY A 36 3.76 -8.47 8.36
C GLY A 36 3.83 -8.45 9.88
N LYS A 37 5.01 -8.69 10.43
CA LYS A 37 5.18 -8.71 11.88
C LYS A 37 4.90 -7.32 12.45
N ASP A 38 4.12 -7.26 13.51
CA ASP A 38 3.76 -6.02 14.19
C ASP A 38 3.08 -5.00 13.27
N ALA A 39 2.38 -5.50 12.22
CA ALA A 39 1.76 -4.62 11.23
C ALA A 39 0.77 -3.64 11.85
N LEU A 40 -0.11 -4.12 12.73
CA LEU A 40 -1.10 -3.25 13.37
C LEU A 40 -0.42 -2.20 14.26
N GLN A 41 0.64 -2.57 14.95
CA GLN A 41 1.40 -1.65 15.78
C GLN A 41 2.09 -0.58 14.91
N LYS A 42 2.64 -0.97 13.77
CA LYS A 42 3.25 -0.03 12.83
C LYS A 42 2.24 0.97 12.29
N VAL A 43 1.06 0.49 11.94
CA VAL A 43 -0.03 1.34 11.46
C VAL A 43 -0.44 2.31 12.56
N GLU A 44 -0.60 1.83 13.78
CA GLU A 44 -0.99 2.67 14.91
C GLU A 44 0.05 3.76 15.20
N SER A 45 1.32 3.39 15.19
CA SER A 45 2.42 4.33 15.48
C SER A 45 2.59 5.37 14.39
N PHE A 46 2.57 4.94 13.14
CA PHE A 46 2.86 5.82 12.01
C PHE A 46 1.63 6.60 11.54
N ARG A 47 0.44 6.03 11.67
CA ARG A 47 -0.81 6.64 11.22
C ARG A 47 -0.77 7.04 9.75
N PRO A 48 -0.55 6.08 8.83
CA PRO A 48 -0.48 6.41 7.40
C PRO A 48 -1.86 6.80 6.86
N HIS A 49 -1.86 7.62 5.81
CA HIS A 49 -3.06 7.86 5.01
C HIS A 49 -3.22 6.76 3.98
N LEU A 50 -2.10 6.18 3.53
CA LEU A 50 -2.03 5.27 2.41
C LEU A 50 -1.08 4.12 2.74
N ILE A 51 -1.48 2.90 2.36
CA ILE A 51 -0.65 1.71 2.50
C ILE A 51 -0.52 1.03 1.15
N PHE A 52 0.71 0.70 0.76
CA PHE A 52 0.97 -0.27 -0.32
C PHE A 52 1.21 -1.62 0.34
N MET A 53 0.48 -2.64 -0.10
CA MET A 53 0.49 -3.96 0.53
C MET A 53 0.75 -5.04 -0.51
N ASP A 54 1.86 -5.78 -0.37
CA ASP A 54 2.06 -6.98 -1.15
C ASP A 54 1.31 -8.14 -0.49
N ILE A 55 0.88 -9.11 -1.29
CA ILE A 55 0.14 -10.28 -0.79
C ILE A 55 1.08 -11.26 -0.10
N LYS A 56 2.20 -11.58 -0.72
CA LYS A 56 3.14 -12.57 -0.20
C LYS A 56 4.20 -11.90 0.66
N LEU A 57 3.97 -11.87 1.95
CA LEU A 57 4.93 -11.35 2.93
C LEU A 57 5.41 -12.49 3.83
N PRO A 58 6.69 -12.47 4.25
CA PRO A 58 7.17 -13.49 5.20
C PRO A 58 6.31 -13.52 6.46
N GLY A 59 5.83 -14.71 6.79
CA GLY A 59 5.07 -14.94 8.02
C GLY A 59 3.64 -14.44 8.03
N GLU A 60 3.19 -13.76 6.98
CA GLU A 60 1.84 -13.17 6.98
C GLU A 60 1.35 -12.98 5.55
N ASN A 61 0.04 -13.08 5.37
CA ASN A 61 -0.59 -12.82 4.08
C ASN A 61 -1.10 -11.39 4.06
N GLY A 62 -0.72 -10.63 3.01
CA GLY A 62 -1.11 -9.22 2.90
C GLY A 62 -2.61 -8.99 2.79
N LEU A 63 -3.36 -9.95 2.24
CA LEU A 63 -4.82 -9.84 2.19
C LEU A 63 -5.42 -9.94 3.59
N GLU A 64 -4.92 -10.86 4.42
CA GLU A 64 -5.36 -10.98 5.81
C GLU A 64 -4.99 -9.74 6.61
N LEU A 65 -3.80 -9.17 6.37
CA LEU A 65 -3.41 -7.91 7.00
C LEU A 65 -4.33 -6.77 6.60
N THR A 66 -4.70 -6.71 5.32
CA THR A 66 -5.65 -5.71 4.81
C THR A 66 -6.97 -5.79 5.57
N LYS A 67 -7.49 -7.01 5.74
CA LYS A 67 -8.73 -7.24 6.49
C LYS A 67 -8.62 -6.70 7.91
N LYS A 68 -7.53 -7.04 8.60
CA LYS A 68 -7.30 -6.61 9.98
C LYS A 68 -7.16 -5.09 10.09
N ILE A 69 -6.41 -4.49 9.19
CA ILE A 69 -6.17 -3.04 9.20
C ILE A 69 -7.49 -2.29 8.93
N LYS A 70 -8.22 -2.70 7.90
CA LYS A 70 -9.49 -2.03 7.56
C LYS A 70 -10.55 -2.17 8.65
N ALA A 71 -10.51 -3.27 9.42
CA ALA A 71 -11.43 -3.45 10.53
C ALA A 71 -11.21 -2.43 11.65
N ARG A 72 -9.97 -1.96 11.83
CA ARG A 72 -9.62 -1.00 12.88
C ARG A 72 -9.48 0.43 12.35
N TYR A 73 -9.06 0.60 11.10
CA TYR A 73 -8.74 1.90 10.52
C TYR A 73 -9.37 1.97 9.13
N SER A 74 -10.68 2.05 9.06
CA SER A 74 -11.43 1.98 7.80
C SER A 74 -11.13 3.14 6.85
N ASP A 75 -10.60 4.24 7.36
CA ASP A 75 -10.29 5.43 6.57
C ASP A 75 -8.91 5.40 5.89
N ILE A 76 -8.06 4.43 6.22
CA ILE A 76 -6.78 4.29 5.55
C ILE A 76 -7.01 3.69 4.15
N SER A 77 -6.43 4.31 3.12
CA SER A 77 -6.50 3.77 1.76
C SER A 77 -5.45 2.67 1.59
N ILE A 78 -5.87 1.49 1.17
CA ILE A 78 -4.96 0.36 0.95
C ILE A 78 -4.94 0.00 -0.53
N ILE A 79 -3.75 0.04 -1.13
CA ILE A 79 -3.49 -0.41 -2.49
C ILE A 79 -2.74 -1.73 -2.40
N ILE A 80 -3.35 -2.80 -2.91
CA ILE A 80 -2.62 -4.06 -3.09
C ILE A 80 -1.74 -3.87 -4.31
N LEU A 81 -0.44 -4.14 -4.17
CA LEU A 81 0.52 -4.05 -5.27
C LEU A 81 1.35 -5.33 -5.23
N THR A 82 1.11 -6.22 -6.19
CA THR A 82 1.62 -7.58 -6.09
C THR A 82 1.94 -8.18 -7.47
N SER A 83 2.81 -9.19 -7.48
CA SER A 83 3.08 -10.00 -8.66
C SER A 83 2.01 -11.09 -8.85
N TYR A 84 1.16 -11.31 -7.87
CA TYR A 84 0.17 -12.40 -7.87
C TYR A 84 -1.20 -11.88 -8.29
N ASP A 85 -1.35 -11.60 -9.60
CA ASP A 85 -2.60 -11.10 -10.15
C ASP A 85 -3.48 -12.26 -10.59
N LEU A 86 -4.15 -12.86 -9.62
CA LEU A 86 -5.08 -13.97 -9.84
C LEU A 86 -6.49 -13.54 -9.48
N PRO A 87 -7.51 -14.07 -10.21
CA PRO A 87 -8.90 -13.69 -9.94
C PRO A 87 -9.32 -13.88 -8.49
N GLU A 88 -8.88 -14.98 -7.86
CA GLU A 88 -9.22 -15.26 -6.45
C GLU A 88 -8.61 -14.24 -5.50
N TYR A 89 -7.44 -13.71 -5.82
CA TYR A 89 -6.82 -12.67 -5.00
C TYR A 89 -7.49 -11.31 -5.19
N ARG A 90 -7.90 -10.99 -6.40
CA ARG A 90 -8.68 -9.77 -6.66
C ARG A 90 -10.02 -9.82 -5.94
N GLU A 91 -10.67 -10.97 -5.95
CA GLU A 91 -11.94 -11.15 -5.25
C GLU A 91 -11.78 -11.01 -3.75
N ALA A 92 -10.76 -11.64 -3.17
CA ALA A 92 -10.48 -11.53 -1.73
C ALA A 92 -10.14 -10.08 -1.35
N ALA A 93 -9.38 -9.38 -2.18
CA ALA A 93 -9.03 -7.98 -1.92
C ALA A 93 -10.28 -7.12 -1.84
N ARG A 94 -11.23 -7.32 -2.76
CA ARG A 94 -12.50 -6.59 -2.74
C ARG A 94 -13.32 -6.93 -1.49
N GLU A 95 -13.40 -8.19 -1.16
CA GLU A 95 -14.15 -8.67 0.01
C GLU A 95 -13.57 -8.09 1.30
N TYR A 96 -12.25 -7.97 1.38
CA TYR A 96 -11.56 -7.44 2.56
C TYR A 96 -11.41 -5.92 2.52
N GLN A 97 -12.04 -5.28 1.53
CA GLN A 97 -12.17 -3.83 1.43
C GLN A 97 -10.87 -3.09 1.11
N ALA A 98 -9.94 -3.76 0.39
CA ALA A 98 -8.83 -3.04 -0.21
C ALA A 98 -9.41 -2.01 -1.19
N ASP A 99 -8.81 -0.85 -1.24
CA ASP A 99 -9.33 0.24 -2.07
C ASP A 99 -8.94 0.08 -3.54
N HIS A 100 -7.76 -0.48 -3.81
CA HIS A 100 -7.25 -0.68 -5.16
C HIS A 100 -6.38 -1.92 -5.23
N PHE A 101 -6.28 -2.49 -6.43
CA PHE A 101 -5.45 -3.66 -6.70
C PHE A 101 -4.64 -3.40 -7.97
N LEU A 102 -3.31 -3.40 -7.85
CA LEU A 102 -2.41 -3.21 -8.97
C LEU A 102 -1.49 -4.42 -9.12
N SER A 103 -1.24 -4.82 -10.37
CA SER A 103 -0.27 -5.85 -10.69
C SER A 103 1.10 -5.20 -10.94
N LYS A 104 2.15 -5.71 -10.32
CA LYS A 104 3.51 -5.21 -10.54
C LYS A 104 3.92 -5.36 -12.02
N GLY A 105 3.46 -6.44 -12.67
CA GLY A 105 3.83 -6.72 -14.05
C GLY A 105 3.08 -5.89 -15.08
N ALA A 106 1.91 -5.35 -14.73
CA ALA A 106 1.06 -4.61 -15.66
C ALA A 106 0.96 -3.12 -15.36
N SER A 107 1.44 -2.67 -14.19
CA SER A 107 1.32 -1.27 -13.79
C SER A 107 2.63 -0.53 -14.02
N THR A 108 2.54 0.63 -14.66
CA THR A 108 3.69 1.50 -14.88
C THR A 108 3.89 2.41 -13.67
N LYS A 109 5.05 3.07 -13.62
CA LYS A 109 5.29 4.11 -12.60
C LYS A 109 4.22 5.19 -12.67
N GLU A 110 3.84 5.59 -13.89
CA GLU A 110 2.82 6.62 -14.10
C GLU A 110 1.45 6.15 -13.60
N ASP A 111 1.11 4.87 -13.78
CA ASP A 111 -0.13 4.31 -13.24
C ASP A 111 -0.18 4.47 -11.72
N ILE A 112 0.92 4.16 -11.05
CA ILE A 112 1.03 4.28 -9.59
C ILE A 112 0.87 5.74 -9.16
N LEU A 113 1.59 6.64 -9.82
CA LEU A 113 1.57 8.07 -9.49
C LEU A 113 0.20 8.69 -9.72
N THR A 114 -0.45 8.33 -10.82
CA THR A 114 -1.80 8.81 -11.14
C THR A 114 -2.80 8.36 -10.08
N LEU A 115 -2.71 7.11 -9.65
CA LEU A 115 -3.61 6.58 -8.61
C LEU A 115 -3.38 7.30 -7.29
N VAL A 116 -2.13 7.49 -6.88
CA VAL A 116 -1.82 8.19 -5.63
C VAL A 116 -2.31 9.64 -5.69
N GLN A 117 -2.12 10.31 -6.84
CA GLN A 117 -2.60 11.68 -7.00
C GLN A 117 -4.13 11.75 -6.84
N SER A 118 -4.85 10.78 -7.39
CA SER A 118 -6.32 10.76 -7.25
C SER A 118 -6.75 10.55 -5.80
N ILE A 119 -6.02 9.71 -5.04
CA ILE A 119 -6.31 9.50 -3.63
C ILE A 119 -6.08 10.79 -2.82
N ILE A 120 -4.97 11.47 -3.09
CA ILE A 120 -4.64 12.74 -2.43
C ILE A 120 -5.74 13.77 -2.69
N THR A 121 -6.17 13.89 -3.93
CA THR A 121 -7.20 14.84 -4.34
C THR A 121 -8.55 14.51 -3.69
N GLU A 122 -8.97 13.25 -3.74
CA GLU A 122 -10.22 12.78 -3.15
C GLU A 122 -10.28 13.03 -1.65
N ARG A 123 -9.16 12.82 -0.96
CA ARG A 123 -9.09 12.92 0.49
C ARG A 123 -8.69 14.31 0.97
N ASP A 124 -8.40 15.21 0.05
CA ASP A 124 -7.97 16.57 0.36
C ASP A 124 -6.77 16.59 1.31
N ILE A 125 -5.74 15.79 0.98
CA ILE A 125 -4.52 15.69 1.77
C ILE A 125 -3.46 16.62 1.18
N ASP A 126 -2.75 17.35 2.04
CA ASP A 126 -1.58 18.14 1.63
C ASP A 126 -0.41 17.21 1.29
N ASN A 127 0.17 17.38 0.11
CA ASN A 127 1.32 16.58 -0.30
C ASN A 127 2.65 17.38 -0.36
#